data_7d92b04b4e95d447d729cdb8a3a40aff
#
_entry.id   7d92b04b4e95d447d729cdb8a3a40aff
#
_cell.length_a   1.000
_cell.length_b   1.000
_cell.length_c   1.000
_cell.angle_alpha   90.00
_cell.angle_beta   90.00
_cell.angle_gamma   90.00
#
_symmetry.space_group_name_H-M   'P 1'
#
loop_
_entity.id
_entity.type
_entity.pdbx_description
1 polymer ?
#
loop_
_entity_poly.entity_id
_entity_poly.type
_entity_poly.pdbx_seq_one_letter_code
_entity_poly.pdbx_strand_id
1 'polypeptide(L)'
;MTRDSCSSAIVRRPEATAGGRWYLVALGLLLAVIGGLFVWLMARSFLRADEMRAWPEVPCVILTSEIEERVHDPQSPPEYRQAVSFGYQWRGEPHTGNLLTLRGCPWSSKRGLAEARAAQYPTGQTTTCRVDPENPGFAVLQPDSLAPGFSIWFPGLFVVGGLVIAVRALVVRRGVTTNA
;
A
#
# COMPACT_ATOMS: atom_id res chain seq x y z
N MET A 1 51.54 -5.15 -52.89
CA MET A 1 50.96 -3.83 -52.52
C MET A 1 49.46 -3.94 -52.61
N THR A 2 48.83 -4.46 -51.56
CA THR A 2 47.38 -4.64 -51.47
C THR A 2 46.87 -3.65 -50.40
N ARG A 3 46.05 -2.68 -50.84
CA ARG A 3 45.37 -1.70 -49.98
C ARG A 3 44.12 -2.32 -49.41
N ASP A 4 44.16 -2.60 -48.15
CA ASP A 4 42.94 -2.99 -47.39
C ASP A 4 42.06 -1.75 -47.21
N SER A 5 40.92 -1.76 -47.94
CA SER A 5 39.85 -0.77 -47.74
C SER A 5 39.05 -1.14 -46.48
N CYS A 6 39.36 -0.45 -45.39
CA CYS A 6 38.57 -0.52 -44.14
C CYS A 6 37.22 0.18 -44.39
N SER A 7 36.20 -0.62 -44.71
CA SER A 7 34.82 -0.16 -44.88
C SER A 7 34.23 0.10 -43.50
N SER A 8 34.22 1.35 -43.08
CA SER A 8 33.55 1.82 -41.85
C SER A 8 32.05 1.67 -42.03
N ALA A 9 31.51 0.58 -41.53
CA ALA A 9 30.05 0.39 -41.44
C ALA A 9 29.44 1.46 -40.51
N ILE A 10 28.88 2.50 -41.14
CA ILE A 10 28.11 3.51 -40.44
C ILE A 10 26.85 2.82 -39.91
N VAL A 11 26.84 2.49 -38.62
CA VAL A 11 25.64 2.03 -37.92
C VAL A 11 24.65 3.19 -37.90
N ARG A 12 23.72 3.22 -38.87
CA ARG A 12 22.59 4.14 -38.88
C ARG A 12 21.74 3.81 -37.66
N ARG A 13 21.77 4.68 -36.67
CA ARG A 13 20.80 4.66 -35.58
C ARG A 13 19.42 4.87 -36.21
N PRO A 14 18.41 3.99 -35.93
CA PRO A 14 17.08 4.18 -36.46
C PRO A 14 16.53 5.53 -35.96
N GLU A 15 16.24 6.42 -36.91
CA GLU A 15 15.54 7.67 -36.62
C GLU A 15 14.19 7.33 -36.00
N ALA A 16 14.00 7.68 -34.74
CA ALA A 16 12.71 7.50 -34.06
C ALA A 16 11.67 8.33 -34.82
N THR A 17 10.79 7.65 -35.53
CA THR A 17 9.64 8.27 -36.23
C THR A 17 8.85 9.14 -35.25
N ALA A 18 8.28 10.26 -35.73
CA ALA A 18 7.52 11.19 -34.89
C ALA A 18 6.43 10.48 -34.06
N GLY A 19 5.81 9.42 -34.61
CA GLY A 19 4.84 8.58 -33.91
C GLY A 19 5.43 7.80 -32.74
N GLY A 20 6.65 7.22 -32.90
CA GLY A 20 7.30 6.46 -31.83
C GLY A 20 7.66 7.32 -30.61
N ARG A 21 7.94 8.60 -30.83
CA ARG A 21 8.24 9.54 -29.76
C ARG A 21 7.02 9.91 -28.94
N TRP A 22 5.88 10.22 -29.58
CA TRP A 22 4.62 10.48 -28.90
C TRP A 22 4.15 9.29 -28.09
N TYR A 23 4.39 8.07 -28.60
CA TYR A 23 4.14 6.84 -27.87
C TYR A 23 4.98 6.76 -26.59
N LEU A 24 6.28 7.08 -26.64
CA LEU A 24 7.15 7.08 -25.46
C LEU A 24 6.74 8.15 -24.45
N VAL A 25 6.31 9.34 -24.88
CA VAL A 25 5.77 10.38 -23.99
C VAL A 25 4.50 9.88 -23.31
N ALA A 26 3.56 9.33 -24.07
CA ALA A 26 2.31 8.80 -23.54
C ALA A 26 2.55 7.65 -22.54
N LEU A 27 3.46 6.73 -22.89
CA LEU A 27 3.84 5.62 -22.00
C LEU A 27 4.50 6.12 -20.71
N GLY A 28 5.43 7.07 -20.80
CA GLY A 28 6.09 7.66 -19.65
C GLY A 28 5.12 8.39 -18.72
N LEU A 29 4.19 9.16 -19.29
CA LEU A 29 3.13 9.82 -18.52
C LEU A 29 2.18 8.82 -17.87
N LEU A 30 1.78 7.78 -18.58
CA LEU A 30 0.92 6.71 -18.04
C LEU A 30 1.57 6.05 -16.83
N LEU A 31 2.85 5.67 -16.93
CA LEU A 31 3.61 5.09 -15.82
C LEU A 31 3.72 6.06 -14.63
N ALA A 32 3.96 7.35 -14.89
CA ALA A 32 4.05 8.36 -13.85
C ALA A 32 2.71 8.57 -13.13
N VAL A 33 1.59 8.57 -13.86
CA VAL A 33 0.23 8.70 -13.28
C VAL A 33 -0.13 7.49 -12.44
N ILE A 34 0.09 6.27 -12.94
CA ILE A 34 -0.18 5.03 -12.20
C ILE A 34 0.69 4.97 -10.94
N GLY A 35 2.01 5.22 -11.07
CA GLY A 35 2.92 5.26 -9.93
C GLY A 35 2.53 6.32 -8.91
N GLY A 36 2.15 7.52 -9.35
CA GLY A 36 1.68 8.62 -8.51
C GLY A 36 0.40 8.29 -7.74
N LEU A 37 -0.54 7.61 -8.38
CA LEU A 37 -1.77 7.14 -7.73
C LEU A 37 -1.44 6.13 -6.61
N PHE A 38 -0.54 5.18 -6.85
CA PHE A 38 -0.11 4.24 -5.82
C PHE A 38 0.62 4.92 -4.66
N VAL A 39 1.53 5.85 -4.94
CA VAL A 39 2.21 6.66 -3.91
C VAL A 39 1.20 7.42 -3.07
N TRP A 40 0.20 8.06 -3.70
CA TRP A 40 -0.84 8.81 -3.00
C TRP A 40 -1.70 7.90 -2.10
N LEU A 41 -2.13 6.73 -2.59
CA LEU A 41 -2.90 5.77 -1.80
C LEU A 41 -2.11 5.25 -0.60
N MET A 42 -0.82 4.95 -0.79
CA MET A 42 0.06 4.50 0.30
C MET A 42 0.33 5.60 1.31
N ALA A 43 0.59 6.84 0.85
CA ALA A 43 0.78 7.98 1.73
C ALA A 43 -0.48 8.25 2.58
N ARG A 44 -1.66 8.22 1.97
CA ARG A 44 -2.94 8.37 2.69
C ARG A 44 -3.13 7.27 3.75
N SER A 45 -2.78 6.03 3.43
CA SER A 45 -2.86 4.91 4.37
C SER A 45 -1.88 5.06 5.53
N PHE A 46 -0.66 5.56 5.24
CA PHE A 46 0.36 5.82 6.23
C PHE A 46 -0.05 6.95 7.18
N LEU A 47 -0.52 8.08 6.65
CA LEU A 47 -0.98 9.23 7.45
C LEU A 47 -2.12 8.83 8.39
N ARG A 48 -3.07 8.02 7.92
CA ARG A 48 -4.17 7.52 8.76
C ARG A 48 -3.67 6.59 9.86
N ALA A 49 -2.67 5.73 9.58
CA ALA A 49 -2.08 4.86 10.59
C ALA A 49 -1.29 5.66 11.65
N ASP A 50 -0.65 6.77 11.24
CA ASP A 50 0.06 7.66 12.15
C ASP A 50 -0.90 8.46 13.04
N GLU A 51 -1.99 8.97 12.46
CA GLU A 51 -3.07 9.65 13.19
C GLU A 51 -3.64 8.75 14.30
N MET A 52 -3.94 7.48 14.01
CA MET A 52 -4.44 6.53 15.02
C MET A 52 -3.47 6.29 16.17
N ARG A 53 -2.17 6.45 15.94
CA ARG A 53 -1.16 6.34 17.00
C ARG A 53 -1.20 7.51 18.00
N ALA A 54 -1.70 8.65 17.55
CA ALA A 54 -1.92 9.83 18.38
C ALA A 54 -3.24 9.76 19.18
N TRP A 55 -4.12 8.81 18.88
CA TRP A 55 -5.37 8.65 19.61
C TRP A 55 -5.13 8.30 21.07
N PRO A 56 -5.97 8.78 21.99
CA PRO A 56 -5.86 8.49 23.40
C PRO A 56 -6.04 7.00 23.69
N GLU A 57 -5.21 6.47 24.56
CA GLU A 57 -5.31 5.12 25.09
C GLU A 57 -6.27 5.07 26.27
N VAL A 58 -7.20 4.13 26.20
CA VAL A 58 -8.23 3.93 27.23
C VAL A 58 -8.19 2.47 27.67
N PRO A 59 -8.33 2.17 28.96
CA PRO A 59 -8.46 0.80 29.43
C PRO A 59 -9.74 0.17 28.88
N CYS A 60 -9.62 -1.07 28.41
CA CYS A 60 -10.73 -1.85 27.88
C CYS A 60 -10.67 -3.30 28.35
N VAL A 61 -11.80 -3.99 28.31
CA VAL A 61 -11.94 -5.39 28.68
C VAL A 61 -12.41 -6.18 27.47
N ILE A 62 -11.74 -7.28 27.18
CA ILE A 62 -12.13 -8.19 26.10
C ILE A 62 -13.43 -8.92 26.49
N LEU A 63 -14.48 -8.70 25.73
CA LEU A 63 -15.79 -9.33 25.95
C LEU A 63 -15.87 -10.69 25.28
N THR A 64 -15.46 -10.79 24.01
CA THR A 64 -15.39 -12.04 23.26
C THR A 64 -14.14 -12.09 22.41
N SER A 65 -13.58 -13.29 22.23
CA SER A 65 -12.46 -13.55 21.33
C SER A 65 -12.68 -14.92 20.72
N GLU A 66 -13.22 -14.94 19.52
CA GLU A 66 -13.65 -16.14 18.83
C GLU A 66 -12.93 -16.28 17.48
N ILE A 67 -12.92 -17.51 16.95
CA ILE A 67 -12.41 -17.77 15.61
C ILE A 67 -13.61 -17.96 14.68
N GLU A 68 -13.75 -17.03 13.75
CA GLU A 68 -14.71 -17.17 12.67
C GLU A 68 -14.14 -18.02 11.55
N GLU A 69 -14.96 -18.92 11.04
CA GLU A 69 -14.67 -19.75 9.89
C GLU A 69 -15.63 -19.38 8.75
N ARG A 70 -15.12 -19.27 7.53
CA ARG A 70 -15.95 -19.14 6.34
C ARG A 70 -15.47 -20.07 5.23
N VAL A 71 -16.40 -20.60 4.48
CA VAL A 71 -16.17 -21.40 3.27
C VAL A 71 -16.86 -20.69 2.12
N HIS A 72 -16.09 -20.25 1.12
CA HIS A 72 -16.64 -19.55 -0.04
C HIS A 72 -17.24 -20.52 -1.07
N ASP A 73 -16.60 -21.68 -1.25
CA ASP A 73 -16.97 -22.70 -2.21
C ASP A 73 -16.74 -24.06 -1.54
N PRO A 74 -17.62 -25.07 -1.74
CA PRO A 74 -17.42 -26.42 -1.23
C PRO A 74 -16.08 -27.07 -1.58
N GLN A 75 -15.42 -26.61 -2.65
CA GLN A 75 -14.11 -27.09 -3.09
C GLN A 75 -12.94 -26.23 -2.59
N SER A 76 -13.19 -25.08 -1.96
CA SER A 76 -12.16 -24.20 -1.42
C SER A 76 -11.86 -24.53 0.04
N PRO A 77 -10.58 -24.44 0.46
CA PRO A 77 -10.24 -24.62 1.87
C PRO A 77 -10.92 -23.55 2.72
N PRO A 78 -11.32 -23.88 3.95
CA PRO A 78 -11.90 -22.92 4.87
C PRO A 78 -10.89 -21.81 5.21
N GLU A 79 -11.40 -20.61 5.42
CA GLU A 79 -10.62 -19.47 5.87
C GLU A 79 -11.04 -19.08 7.30
N TYR A 80 -10.07 -18.69 8.09
CA TYR A 80 -10.22 -18.37 9.51
C TYR A 80 -9.78 -16.94 9.78
N ARG A 81 -10.51 -16.26 10.68
CA ARG A 81 -10.07 -14.98 11.25
C ARG A 81 -10.41 -14.92 12.74
N GLN A 82 -9.69 -14.11 13.48
CA GLN A 82 -10.08 -13.75 14.82
C GLN A 82 -11.18 -12.68 14.77
N ALA A 83 -12.29 -12.90 15.44
CA ALA A 83 -13.30 -11.93 15.80
C ALA A 83 -13.12 -11.56 17.27
N VAL A 84 -12.95 -10.29 17.56
CA VAL A 84 -12.78 -9.78 18.91
C VAL A 84 -13.81 -8.70 19.18
N SER A 85 -14.42 -8.70 20.36
CA SER A 85 -15.17 -7.55 20.86
C SER A 85 -14.64 -7.12 22.23
N PHE A 86 -14.65 -5.82 22.50
CA PHE A 86 -14.15 -5.24 23.74
C PHE A 86 -15.01 -4.08 24.18
N GLY A 87 -15.14 -3.93 25.49
CA GLY A 87 -15.85 -2.81 26.13
C GLY A 87 -14.87 -1.80 26.70
N TYR A 88 -15.18 -0.52 26.60
CA TYR A 88 -14.41 0.59 27.17
C TYR A 88 -15.32 1.73 27.61
N GLN A 89 -14.79 2.62 28.42
CA GLN A 89 -15.51 3.84 28.81
C GLN A 89 -14.80 5.06 28.22
N TRP A 90 -15.58 5.92 27.58
CA TRP A 90 -15.12 7.20 27.08
C TRP A 90 -15.92 8.32 27.70
N ARG A 91 -15.24 9.21 28.46
CA ARG A 91 -15.89 10.34 29.19
C ARG A 91 -17.07 9.92 30.05
N GLY A 92 -17.03 8.70 30.62
CA GLY A 92 -18.08 8.17 31.47
C GLY A 92 -19.19 7.39 30.74
N GLU A 93 -19.18 7.37 29.41
CA GLU A 93 -20.13 6.61 28.62
C GLU A 93 -19.54 5.24 28.20
N PRO A 94 -20.30 4.14 28.33
CA PRO A 94 -19.86 2.83 27.91
C PRO A 94 -19.98 2.66 26.40
N HIS A 95 -18.92 2.16 25.77
CA HIS A 95 -18.85 1.84 24.35
C HIS A 95 -18.33 0.43 24.13
N THR A 96 -18.61 -0.13 22.95
CA THR A 96 -18.08 -1.42 22.51
C THR A 96 -17.39 -1.27 21.16
N GLY A 97 -16.23 -1.90 21.01
CA GLY A 97 -15.48 -1.97 19.78
C GLY A 97 -15.30 -3.41 19.31
N ASN A 98 -15.13 -3.63 18.03
CA ASN A 98 -14.92 -4.95 17.41
C ASN A 98 -13.73 -4.98 16.44
N LEU A 99 -12.91 -3.94 16.43
CA LEU A 99 -11.79 -3.82 15.51
C LEU A 99 -10.47 -4.12 16.22
N LEU A 100 -9.79 -5.19 15.79
CA LEU A 100 -8.42 -5.44 16.22
C LEU A 100 -7.50 -4.34 15.68
N THR A 101 -7.57 -4.09 14.37
CA THR A 101 -6.90 -2.99 13.66
C THR A 101 -7.90 -2.31 12.74
N LEU A 102 -7.58 -1.13 12.19
CA LEU A 102 -8.45 -0.44 11.23
C LEU A 102 -8.79 -1.29 10.00
N ARG A 103 -7.83 -2.10 9.55
CA ARG A 103 -8.01 -3.02 8.42
C ARG A 103 -8.74 -4.29 8.80
N GLY A 104 -9.14 -4.43 10.07
CA GLY A 104 -9.68 -5.65 10.62
C GLY A 104 -8.64 -6.77 10.75
N CYS A 105 -9.11 -7.98 11.03
CA CYS A 105 -8.27 -9.16 11.05
C CYS A 105 -8.31 -9.84 9.67
N PRO A 106 -7.17 -10.05 8.98
CA PRO A 106 -7.18 -10.68 7.66
C PRO A 106 -7.57 -12.16 7.76
N TRP A 107 -8.36 -12.61 6.79
CA TRP A 107 -8.67 -14.02 6.61
C TRP A 107 -7.42 -14.81 6.22
N SER A 108 -7.30 -16.02 6.74
CA SER A 108 -6.18 -16.91 6.49
C SER A 108 -6.65 -18.35 6.39
N SER A 109 -6.12 -19.11 5.44
CA SER A 109 -6.33 -20.56 5.36
C SER A 109 -5.64 -21.33 6.50
N LYS A 110 -4.82 -20.67 7.30
CA LYS A 110 -4.09 -21.28 8.42
C LYS A 110 -4.82 -21.00 9.73
N ARG A 111 -5.59 -21.96 10.24
CA ARG A 111 -6.29 -21.87 11.52
C ARG A 111 -5.39 -21.51 12.69
N GLY A 112 -4.19 -22.11 12.78
CA GLY A 112 -3.24 -21.84 13.85
C GLY A 112 -2.78 -20.38 13.95
N LEU A 113 -2.85 -19.59 12.85
CA LEU A 113 -2.57 -18.14 12.92
C LEU A 113 -3.73 -17.37 13.58
N ALA A 114 -4.97 -17.79 13.34
CA ALA A 114 -6.12 -17.21 14.01
C ALA A 114 -6.14 -17.55 15.50
N GLU A 115 -5.80 -18.79 15.85
CA GLU A 115 -5.66 -19.27 17.23
C GLU A 115 -4.57 -18.52 17.99
N ALA A 116 -3.39 -18.36 17.38
CA ALA A 116 -2.27 -17.64 18.00
C ALA A 116 -2.61 -16.15 18.25
N ARG A 117 -3.42 -15.53 17.38
CA ARG A 117 -3.92 -14.15 17.60
C ARG A 117 -4.97 -14.12 18.69
N ALA A 118 -5.94 -15.04 18.68
CA ALA A 118 -6.98 -15.13 19.70
C ALA A 118 -6.38 -15.35 21.10
N ALA A 119 -5.30 -16.13 21.22
CA ALA A 119 -4.58 -16.35 22.47
C ALA A 119 -3.92 -15.07 23.03
N GLN A 120 -3.68 -14.05 22.22
CA GLN A 120 -3.15 -12.75 22.67
C GLN A 120 -4.21 -11.90 23.38
N TYR A 121 -5.49 -12.15 23.13
CA TYR A 121 -6.62 -11.40 23.67
C TYR A 121 -7.68 -12.33 24.21
N PRO A 122 -7.41 -13.08 25.31
CA PRO A 122 -8.42 -13.95 25.90
C PRO A 122 -9.58 -13.16 26.51
N THR A 123 -10.76 -13.73 26.48
CA THR A 123 -11.96 -13.15 27.08
C THR A 123 -11.75 -12.83 28.56
N GLY A 124 -12.20 -11.66 29.00
CA GLY A 124 -12.04 -11.15 30.36
C GLY A 124 -10.71 -10.46 30.64
N GLN A 125 -9.75 -10.46 29.70
CA GLN A 125 -8.49 -9.75 29.85
C GLN A 125 -8.71 -8.23 29.79
N THR A 126 -8.10 -7.50 30.73
CA THR A 126 -7.98 -6.06 30.67
C THR A 126 -6.76 -5.67 29.84
N THR A 127 -6.96 -4.78 28.88
CA THR A 127 -5.93 -4.25 27.98
C THR A 127 -6.21 -2.77 27.70
N THR A 128 -5.50 -2.17 26.77
CA THR A 128 -5.77 -0.80 26.30
C THR A 128 -6.25 -0.81 24.87
N CYS A 129 -7.17 0.07 24.54
CA CYS A 129 -7.59 0.37 23.18
C CYS A 129 -7.38 1.85 22.87
N ARG A 130 -7.29 2.19 21.59
CA ARG A 130 -7.21 3.57 21.12
C ARG A 130 -8.55 4.00 20.57
N VAL A 131 -9.04 5.13 21.07
CA VAL A 131 -10.38 5.65 20.78
C VAL A 131 -10.23 6.89 19.90
N ASP A 132 -11.02 6.95 18.83
CA ASP A 132 -11.13 8.14 18.01
C ASP A 132 -11.81 9.27 18.79
N PRO A 133 -11.12 10.39 19.07
CA PRO A 133 -11.70 11.48 19.84
C PRO A 133 -12.87 12.19 19.13
N GLU A 134 -12.93 12.13 17.80
CA GLU A 134 -14.00 12.72 16.99
C GLU A 134 -15.20 11.78 16.86
N ASN A 135 -14.95 10.47 16.90
CA ASN A 135 -15.98 9.43 16.84
C ASN A 135 -15.77 8.37 17.92
N PRO A 136 -16.26 8.60 19.15
CA PRO A 136 -16.02 7.72 20.30
C PRO A 136 -16.54 6.28 20.13
N GLY A 137 -17.46 6.05 19.21
CA GLY A 137 -17.92 4.69 18.87
C GLY A 137 -16.90 3.89 18.05
N PHE A 138 -15.81 4.52 17.63
CA PHE A 138 -14.77 3.89 16.83
C PHE A 138 -13.49 3.74 17.67
N ALA A 139 -13.12 2.48 17.94
CA ALA A 139 -11.92 2.17 18.70
C ALA A 139 -11.20 0.95 18.09
N VAL A 140 -9.88 0.92 18.25
CA VAL A 140 -9.02 -0.19 17.80
C VAL A 140 -8.14 -0.69 18.94
N LEU A 141 -7.91 -2.00 19.00
CA LEU A 141 -7.00 -2.60 19.99
C LEU A 141 -5.54 -2.36 19.64
N GLN A 142 -5.21 -2.39 18.35
CA GLN A 142 -3.85 -2.17 17.87
C GLN A 142 -3.85 -1.13 16.74
N PRO A 143 -2.93 -0.16 16.77
CA PRO A 143 -2.72 0.72 15.62
C PRO A 143 -2.20 -0.09 14.44
N ASP A 144 -2.59 0.29 13.23
CA ASP A 144 -2.09 -0.32 12.01
C ASP A 144 -0.56 -0.21 11.91
N SER A 145 0.05 -1.24 11.30
CA SER A 145 1.49 -1.23 11.04
C SER A 145 1.84 -0.12 10.05
N LEU A 146 2.96 0.58 10.30
CA LEU A 146 3.57 1.54 9.36
C LEU A 146 4.35 0.86 8.22
N ALA A 147 4.38 -0.48 8.20
CA ALA A 147 5.12 -1.25 7.19
C ALA A 147 4.80 -0.86 5.73
N PRO A 148 3.56 -0.48 5.34
CA PRO A 148 3.28 0.04 4.00
C PRO A 148 4.12 1.25 3.61
N GLY A 149 4.57 2.07 4.57
CA GLY A 149 5.42 3.23 4.32
C GLY A 149 6.78 2.87 3.69
N PHE A 150 7.34 1.73 4.01
CA PHE A 150 8.59 1.25 3.41
C PHE A 150 8.41 0.82 1.94
N SER A 151 7.19 0.49 1.52
CA SER A 151 6.88 0.08 0.15
C SER A 151 6.67 1.25 -0.83
N ILE A 152 6.69 2.51 -0.36
CA ILE A 152 6.54 3.72 -1.20
C ILE A 152 7.66 3.84 -2.24
N TRP A 153 8.85 3.34 -1.95
CA TRP A 153 9.99 3.41 -2.86
C TRP A 153 9.74 2.71 -4.20
N PHE A 154 9.05 1.58 -4.17
CA PHE A 154 8.78 0.81 -5.38
C PHE A 154 7.89 1.55 -6.39
N PRO A 155 6.67 2.02 -6.04
CA PRO A 155 5.88 2.84 -6.96
C PRO A 155 6.54 4.21 -7.27
N GLY A 156 7.36 4.76 -6.36
CA GLY A 156 8.15 5.96 -6.60
C GLY A 156 9.11 5.83 -7.78
N LEU A 157 9.72 4.66 -7.97
CA LEU A 157 10.58 4.38 -9.12
C LEU A 157 9.83 4.48 -10.46
N PHE A 158 8.56 4.06 -10.52
CA PHE A 158 7.74 4.21 -11.72
C PHE A 158 7.43 5.67 -12.03
N VAL A 159 7.22 6.51 -11.01
CA VAL A 159 7.03 7.95 -11.20
C VAL A 159 8.29 8.57 -11.79
N VAL A 160 9.44 8.33 -11.16
CA VAL A 160 10.72 8.88 -11.63
C VAL A 160 11.08 8.34 -13.00
N GLY A 161 11.00 7.03 -13.21
CA GLY A 161 11.29 6.39 -14.49
C GLY A 161 10.38 6.88 -15.61
N GLY A 162 9.07 6.97 -15.35
CA GLY A 162 8.09 7.48 -16.31
C GLY A 162 8.36 8.94 -16.70
N LEU A 163 8.67 9.80 -15.72
CA LEU A 163 9.04 11.20 -15.98
C LEU A 163 10.34 11.31 -16.77
N VAL A 164 11.36 10.52 -16.45
CA VAL A 164 12.64 10.51 -17.21
C VAL A 164 12.43 10.11 -18.66
N ILE A 165 11.60 9.07 -18.92
CA ILE A 165 11.27 8.64 -20.29
C ILE A 165 10.54 9.77 -21.03
N ALA A 166 9.52 10.37 -20.42
CA ALA A 166 8.74 11.44 -21.03
C ALA A 166 9.62 12.68 -21.34
N VAL A 167 10.43 13.11 -20.38
CA VAL A 167 11.34 14.27 -20.53
C VAL A 167 12.39 14.00 -21.61
N ARG A 168 13.05 12.84 -21.61
CA ARG A 168 14.02 12.50 -22.65
C ARG A 168 13.38 12.48 -24.05
N ALA A 169 12.19 11.92 -24.18
CA ALA A 169 11.46 11.91 -25.46
C ALA A 169 11.11 13.33 -25.95
N LEU A 170 10.95 14.32 -25.04
CA LEU A 170 10.71 15.74 -25.37
C LEU A 170 12.01 16.51 -25.65
N VAL A 171 13.07 16.29 -24.86
CA VAL A 171 14.34 17.08 -24.94
C VAL A 171 15.15 16.74 -26.19
N VAL A 172 15.15 15.48 -26.66
CA VAL A 172 15.85 15.06 -27.89
C VAL A 172 15.41 15.90 -29.12
N ARG A 173 14.26 16.59 -29.07
CA ARG A 173 13.83 17.52 -30.11
C ARG A 173 14.65 18.82 -30.16
N ARG A 174 15.22 19.31 -29.06
CA ARG A 174 15.87 20.61 -28.99
C ARG A 174 17.29 20.64 -29.60
N GLY A 175 17.92 19.46 -29.73
CA GLY A 175 19.28 19.37 -30.22
C GLY A 175 19.44 19.35 -31.76
N VAL A 176 18.35 19.22 -32.54
CA VAL A 176 18.43 19.08 -34.01
C VAL A 176 18.21 20.43 -34.74
N THR A 177 17.76 21.47 -34.06
CA THR A 177 17.44 22.78 -34.71
C THR A 177 18.52 23.84 -34.58
N THR A 178 19.76 23.53 -34.12
CA THR A 178 20.79 24.54 -33.89
C THR A 178 21.97 24.46 -34.89
N ASN A 179 21.89 23.66 -35.93
CA ASN A 179 22.88 23.63 -37.02
C ASN A 179 22.20 23.78 -38.38
N ALA A 180 21.72 24.96 -38.69
CA ALA A 180 21.43 25.44 -40.04
C ALA A 180 21.94 26.87 -40.20
#